data_61e91a5681b96d0b97ef60afb5474bf2
#
_entry.id   61e91a5681b96d0b97ef60afb5474bf2
#
_cell.length_a   1.000
_cell.length_b   1.000
_cell.length_c   1.000
_cell.angle_alpha   90.00
_cell.angle_beta   90.00
_cell.angle_gamma   90.00
#
_symmetry.space_group_name_H-M   'P 1'
#
loop_
_entity.id
_entity.type
_entity.pdbx_description
1 polymer ?
#
loop_
_entity_poly.entity_id
_entity_poly.type
_entity_poly.pdbx_seq_one_letter_code
_entity_poly.pdbx_strand_id
1 'polypeptide(L)'
;MVLQPKVLLLDEPLGALDLKLRQEMQQELKSLQQKLGITFVYITHDQEEALNMSSRIVILNAGHIEQIGTPEEIYEHPRTLFAADFIGQNNLLLGTVTSVTPEGLTVEVNGVSLPALPNDFFSPAVGERAALCLRPQRIRYGREPQHRMALKGIIRSKEYVGGMQHTQIALNDA
;
A
#
# COMPACT_ATOMS: atom_id res chain seq x y z
N MET A 1 18.70 21.50 -22.18
CA MET A 1 19.64 20.38 -21.93
C MET A 1 20.60 20.27 -23.09
N VAL A 2 21.90 20.36 -22.84
CA VAL A 2 22.93 20.38 -23.89
C VAL A 2 23.22 18.98 -24.48
N LEU A 3 22.97 17.91 -23.71
CA LEU A 3 23.41 16.54 -24.03
C LEU A 3 22.31 15.59 -24.53
N GLN A 4 21.06 16.01 -24.62
CA GLN A 4 19.90 15.16 -25.00
C GLN A 4 19.98 13.73 -24.47
N PRO A 5 20.06 13.51 -23.14
CA PRO A 5 20.18 12.18 -22.56
C PRO A 5 18.90 11.37 -22.79
N LYS A 6 19.03 10.04 -22.90
CA LYS A 6 17.88 9.14 -22.97
C LYS A 6 17.27 8.84 -21.58
N VAL A 7 18.07 8.99 -20.54
CA VAL A 7 17.67 8.73 -19.14
C VAL A 7 18.13 9.88 -18.25
N LEU A 8 17.28 10.35 -17.37
CA LEU A 8 17.59 11.33 -16.34
C LEU A 8 17.40 10.67 -14.96
N LEU A 9 18.45 10.72 -14.14
CA LEU A 9 18.44 10.26 -12.77
C LEU A 9 18.19 11.45 -11.84
N LEU A 10 17.24 11.31 -10.92
CA LEU A 10 16.87 12.31 -9.94
C LEU A 10 16.89 11.66 -8.55
N ASP A 11 17.80 12.09 -7.71
CA ASP A 11 17.96 11.59 -6.36
C ASP A 11 17.32 12.57 -5.37
N GLU A 12 16.22 12.14 -4.74
CA GLU A 12 15.39 12.91 -3.81
C GLU A 12 15.09 14.37 -4.27
N PRO A 13 14.63 14.59 -5.52
CA PRO A 13 14.61 15.92 -6.11
C PRO A 13 13.65 16.90 -5.41
N LEU A 14 12.68 16.40 -4.63
CA LEU A 14 11.64 17.20 -3.99
C LEU A 14 11.70 17.16 -2.45
N GLY A 15 12.65 16.42 -1.87
CA GLY A 15 12.71 16.16 -0.43
C GLY A 15 12.84 17.42 0.46
N ALA A 16 13.45 18.49 -0.04
CA ALA A 16 13.64 19.74 0.71
C ALA A 16 12.51 20.76 0.57
N LEU A 17 11.45 20.45 -0.20
CA LEU A 17 10.37 21.39 -0.49
C LEU A 17 9.20 21.26 0.51
N ASP A 18 8.52 22.36 0.78
CA ASP A 18 7.24 22.35 1.49
C ASP A 18 6.15 21.63 0.66
N LEU A 19 5.05 21.26 1.31
CA LEU A 19 4.00 20.43 0.70
C LEU A 19 3.41 21.07 -0.57
N LYS A 20 3.14 22.35 -0.55
CA LYS A 20 2.49 23.04 -1.69
C LYS A 20 3.42 23.13 -2.87
N LEU A 21 4.64 23.58 -2.65
CA LEU A 21 5.67 23.68 -3.70
C LEU A 21 6.04 22.30 -4.25
N ARG A 22 6.09 21.29 -3.38
CA ARG A 22 6.33 19.90 -3.80
C ARG A 22 5.27 19.43 -4.79
N GLN A 23 3.98 19.64 -4.51
CA GLN A 23 2.88 19.26 -5.40
C GLN A 23 2.95 20.00 -6.76
N GLU A 24 3.26 21.29 -6.75
CA GLU A 24 3.46 22.06 -7.98
C GLU A 24 4.64 21.51 -8.81
N MET A 25 5.76 21.24 -8.16
CA MET A 25 6.96 20.69 -8.81
C MET A 25 6.77 19.26 -9.34
N GLN A 26 5.99 18.41 -8.66
CA GLN A 26 5.62 17.09 -9.18
C GLN A 26 4.91 17.19 -10.54
N GLN A 27 3.95 18.10 -10.65
CA GLN A 27 3.23 18.31 -11.90
C GLN A 27 4.14 18.85 -13.03
N GLU A 28 5.01 19.81 -12.69
CA GLU A 28 5.98 20.36 -13.63
C GLU A 28 6.96 19.30 -14.14
N LEU A 29 7.52 18.48 -13.25
CA LEU A 29 8.43 17.40 -13.62
C LEU A 29 7.75 16.34 -14.49
N LYS A 30 6.50 16.00 -14.20
CA LYS A 30 5.70 15.06 -15.01
C LYS A 30 5.44 15.64 -16.42
N SER A 31 5.06 16.92 -16.48
CA SER A 31 4.88 17.63 -17.76
C SER A 31 6.17 17.70 -18.57
N LEU A 32 7.29 17.99 -17.89
CA LEU A 32 8.61 18.03 -18.53
C LEU A 32 9.02 16.66 -19.09
N GLN A 33 8.82 15.60 -18.32
CA GLN A 33 9.09 14.22 -18.76
C GLN A 33 8.30 13.88 -20.03
N GLN A 34 7.00 14.20 -20.05
CA GLN A 34 6.14 13.98 -21.21
C GLN A 34 6.60 14.78 -22.44
N LYS A 35 6.98 16.04 -22.26
CA LYS A 35 7.47 16.91 -23.34
C LYS A 35 8.80 16.43 -23.93
N LEU A 36 9.69 15.92 -23.07
CA LEU A 36 11.01 15.45 -23.49
C LEU A 36 10.99 14.03 -24.07
N GLY A 37 10.00 13.21 -23.70
CA GLY A 37 9.89 11.81 -24.16
C GLY A 37 11.06 10.92 -23.71
N ILE A 38 11.75 11.27 -22.62
CA ILE A 38 12.89 10.51 -22.08
C ILE A 38 12.49 9.78 -20.80
N THR A 39 13.27 8.79 -20.40
CA THR A 39 13.04 8.06 -19.16
C THR A 39 13.55 8.86 -17.97
N PHE A 40 12.69 9.06 -16.98
CA PHE A 40 13.07 9.60 -15.67
C PHE A 40 13.16 8.46 -14.67
N VAL A 41 14.22 8.43 -13.89
CA VAL A 41 14.39 7.53 -12.76
C VAL A 41 14.46 8.39 -11.50
N TYR A 42 13.45 8.26 -10.64
CA TYR A 42 13.38 8.95 -9.36
C TYR A 42 13.81 8.02 -8.24
N ILE A 43 14.69 8.49 -7.39
CA ILE A 43 14.95 7.87 -6.09
C ILE A 43 14.23 8.73 -5.06
N THR A 44 13.34 8.13 -4.29
CA THR A 44 12.60 8.82 -3.24
C THR A 44 12.25 7.86 -2.11
N HIS A 45 12.15 8.36 -0.89
CA HIS A 45 11.56 7.65 0.25
C HIS A 45 10.09 8.06 0.48
N ASP A 46 9.58 9.03 -0.29
CA ASP A 46 8.19 9.46 -0.22
C ASP A 46 7.31 8.56 -1.10
N GLN A 47 6.42 7.81 -0.43
CA GLN A 47 5.52 6.86 -1.08
C GLN A 47 4.49 7.55 -1.97
N GLU A 48 4.02 8.75 -1.58
CA GLU A 48 3.05 9.51 -2.37
C GLU A 48 3.69 10.01 -3.66
N GLU A 49 4.95 10.44 -3.61
CA GLU A 49 5.70 10.79 -4.82
C GLU A 49 5.80 9.60 -5.77
N ALA A 50 6.23 8.44 -5.25
CA ALA A 50 6.36 7.22 -6.05
C ALA A 50 5.04 6.83 -6.72
N LEU A 51 3.93 6.81 -5.96
CA LEU A 51 2.61 6.43 -6.46
C LEU A 51 2.05 7.43 -7.48
N ASN A 52 2.26 8.74 -7.26
CA ASN A 52 1.65 9.78 -8.09
C ASN A 52 2.44 10.09 -9.37
N MET A 53 3.76 9.92 -9.34
CA MET A 53 4.62 10.38 -10.44
C MET A 53 5.07 9.26 -11.38
N SER A 54 5.13 8.02 -10.91
CA SER A 54 5.77 6.93 -11.65
C SER A 54 4.78 6.15 -12.51
N SER A 55 5.23 5.69 -13.67
CA SER A 55 4.55 4.65 -14.44
C SER A 55 4.91 3.24 -13.96
N ARG A 56 6.08 3.08 -13.35
CA ARG A 56 6.55 1.85 -12.69
C ARG A 56 7.32 2.20 -11.44
N ILE A 57 7.14 1.38 -10.41
CA ILE A 57 7.79 1.51 -9.11
C ILE A 57 8.66 0.28 -8.88
N VAL A 58 9.84 0.50 -8.31
CA VAL A 58 10.73 -0.54 -7.79
C VAL A 58 10.84 -0.35 -6.28
N ILE A 59 10.38 -1.31 -5.50
CA ILE A 59 10.58 -1.33 -4.04
C ILE A 59 11.92 -2.03 -3.76
N LEU A 60 12.78 -1.33 -3.03
CA LEU A 60 14.08 -1.83 -2.58
C LEU A 60 14.08 -2.02 -1.07
N ASN A 61 14.61 -3.15 -0.62
CA ASN A 61 14.81 -3.45 0.79
C ASN A 61 16.21 -4.08 0.99
N ALA A 62 17.03 -3.48 1.84
CA ALA A 62 18.39 -3.94 2.14
C ALA A 62 19.21 -4.30 0.88
N GLY A 63 19.09 -3.51 -0.19
CA GLY A 63 19.81 -3.72 -1.45
C GLY A 63 19.19 -4.75 -2.41
N HIS A 64 18.07 -5.37 -2.04
CA HIS A 64 17.34 -6.33 -2.86
C HIS A 64 16.04 -5.72 -3.41
N ILE A 65 15.65 -6.16 -4.59
CA ILE A 65 14.36 -5.78 -5.18
C ILE A 65 13.27 -6.66 -4.56
N GLU A 66 12.33 -6.04 -3.84
CA GLU A 66 11.15 -6.69 -3.27
C GLU A 66 10.04 -6.88 -4.30
N GLN A 67 9.76 -5.80 -5.05
CA GLN A 67 8.72 -5.82 -6.06
C GLN A 67 8.98 -4.76 -7.13
N ILE A 68 8.56 -5.08 -8.37
CA ILE A 68 8.48 -4.11 -9.48
C ILE A 68 7.06 -4.21 -10.03
N GLY A 69 6.41 -3.05 -10.22
CA GLY A 69 5.05 -3.00 -10.76
C GLY A 69 4.59 -1.60 -11.08
N THR A 70 3.37 -1.49 -11.60
CA THR A 70 2.66 -0.21 -11.68
C THR A 70 2.26 0.27 -10.27
N PRO A 71 1.94 1.56 -10.07
CA PRO A 71 1.42 2.04 -8.79
C PRO A 71 0.25 1.21 -8.27
N GLU A 72 -0.69 0.83 -9.13
CA GLU A 72 -1.85 0.01 -8.79
C GLU A 72 -1.45 -1.40 -8.34
N GLU A 73 -0.57 -2.08 -9.08
CA GLU A 73 -0.07 -3.42 -8.71
C GLU A 73 0.66 -3.40 -7.37
N ILE A 74 1.49 -2.38 -7.12
CA ILE A 74 2.23 -2.23 -5.87
C ILE A 74 1.28 -1.99 -4.68
N TYR A 75 0.24 -1.18 -4.89
CA TYR A 75 -0.69 -0.82 -3.83
C TYR A 75 -1.74 -1.90 -3.54
N GLU A 76 -2.34 -2.49 -4.58
CA GLU A 76 -3.44 -3.45 -4.44
C GLU A 76 -2.95 -4.91 -4.32
N HIS A 77 -1.80 -5.24 -4.93
CA HIS A 77 -1.26 -6.60 -5.01
C HIS A 77 0.19 -6.68 -4.50
N PRO A 78 0.46 -6.29 -3.23
CA PRO A 78 1.80 -6.40 -2.66
C PRO A 78 2.23 -7.87 -2.59
N ARG A 79 3.48 -8.15 -3.01
CA ARG A 79 4.02 -9.52 -3.05
C ARG A 79 4.56 -10.00 -1.71
N THR A 80 5.03 -9.07 -0.88
CA THR A 80 5.65 -9.37 0.41
C THR A 80 5.01 -8.55 1.52
N LEU A 81 5.16 -9.01 2.76
CA LEU A 81 4.75 -8.24 3.93
C LEU A 81 5.43 -6.87 3.97
N PHE A 82 6.71 -6.83 3.58
CA PHE A 82 7.45 -5.58 3.51
C PHE A 82 6.79 -4.60 2.53
N ALA A 83 6.48 -5.04 1.31
CA ALA A 83 5.83 -4.20 0.32
C ALA A 83 4.44 -3.73 0.79
N ALA A 84 3.66 -4.62 1.43
CA ALA A 84 2.34 -4.30 1.98
C ALA A 84 2.39 -3.25 3.08
N ASP A 85 3.38 -3.35 3.98
CA ASP A 85 3.56 -2.43 5.11
C ASP A 85 4.22 -1.12 4.68
N PHE A 86 5.16 -1.22 3.74
CA PHE A 86 5.92 -0.07 3.25
C PHE A 86 5.07 0.90 2.43
N ILE A 87 4.10 0.44 1.65
CA ILE A 87 3.30 1.28 0.76
C ILE A 87 1.94 1.64 1.35
N GLY A 88 1.79 2.90 1.72
CA GLY A 88 0.56 3.47 2.27
C GLY A 88 0.21 2.95 3.66
N GLN A 89 -0.88 3.47 4.22
CA GLN A 89 -1.39 2.97 5.50
C GLN A 89 -2.05 1.61 5.32
N ASN A 90 -1.75 0.69 6.24
CA ASN A 90 -2.25 -0.66 6.19
C ASN A 90 -2.51 -1.22 7.58
N ASN A 91 -3.47 -2.15 7.69
CA ASN A 91 -3.67 -2.98 8.87
C ASN A 91 -3.29 -4.41 8.50
N LEU A 92 -2.19 -4.90 9.05
CA LEU A 92 -1.73 -6.27 8.86
C LEU A 92 -2.23 -7.14 10.03
N LEU A 93 -3.18 -8.02 9.74
CA LEU A 93 -3.70 -8.97 10.72
C LEU A 93 -3.05 -10.33 10.47
N LEU A 94 -2.21 -10.75 11.41
CA LEU A 94 -1.53 -12.05 11.34
C LEU A 94 -2.46 -13.15 11.83
N GLY A 95 -2.56 -14.22 11.07
CA GLY A 95 -3.43 -15.35 11.41
C GLY A 95 -2.96 -16.66 10.82
N THR A 96 -3.80 -17.69 10.93
CA THR A 96 -3.57 -19.03 10.39
C THR A 96 -4.65 -19.38 9.38
N VAL A 97 -4.29 -19.92 8.25
CA VAL A 97 -5.24 -20.36 7.23
C VAL A 97 -5.98 -21.59 7.72
N THR A 98 -7.31 -21.49 7.80
CA THR A 98 -8.17 -22.59 8.26
C THR A 98 -8.94 -23.27 7.15
N SER A 99 -9.14 -22.59 6.02
CA SER A 99 -9.80 -23.15 4.83
C SER A 99 -9.28 -22.51 3.57
N VAL A 100 -9.19 -23.30 2.49
CA VAL A 100 -8.87 -22.84 1.13
C VAL A 100 -9.91 -23.42 0.19
N THR A 101 -10.57 -22.55 -0.58
CA THR A 101 -11.60 -22.91 -1.57
C THR A 101 -11.33 -22.21 -2.90
N PRO A 102 -11.98 -22.60 -4.01
CA PRO A 102 -11.86 -21.87 -5.27
C PRO A 102 -12.31 -20.39 -5.18
N GLU A 103 -13.24 -20.07 -4.27
CA GLU A 103 -13.77 -18.72 -4.10
C GLU A 103 -12.90 -17.85 -3.17
N GLY A 104 -11.94 -18.44 -2.44
CA GLY A 104 -11.09 -17.72 -1.52
C GLY A 104 -10.59 -18.58 -0.36
N LEU A 105 -10.10 -17.93 0.66
CA LEU A 105 -9.59 -18.60 1.86
C LEU A 105 -10.18 -17.99 3.14
N THR A 106 -10.07 -18.74 4.23
CA THR A 106 -10.42 -18.27 5.57
C THR A 106 -9.17 -18.25 6.43
N VAL A 107 -8.93 -17.12 7.08
CA VAL A 107 -7.82 -16.94 8.02
C VAL A 107 -8.40 -16.71 9.42
N GLU A 108 -7.93 -17.45 10.38
CA GLU A 108 -8.27 -17.23 11.79
C GLU A 108 -7.28 -16.24 12.42
N VAL A 109 -7.82 -15.16 12.93
CA VAL A 109 -7.08 -14.11 13.64
C VAL A 109 -7.68 -13.93 15.02
N ASN A 110 -6.94 -14.24 16.09
CA ASN A 110 -7.39 -14.12 17.48
C ASN A 110 -8.78 -14.78 17.73
N GLY A 111 -9.00 -15.98 17.20
CA GLY A 111 -10.26 -16.71 17.33
C GLY A 111 -11.42 -16.21 16.45
N VAL A 112 -11.16 -15.28 15.55
CA VAL A 112 -12.16 -14.80 14.56
C VAL A 112 -11.79 -15.29 13.18
N SER A 113 -12.74 -15.95 12.50
CA SER A 113 -12.58 -16.41 11.12
C SER A 113 -12.87 -15.29 10.14
N LEU A 114 -11.90 -14.93 9.33
CA LEU A 114 -11.95 -13.83 8.37
C LEU A 114 -11.84 -14.37 6.96
N PRO A 115 -12.82 -14.10 6.06
CA PRO A 115 -12.69 -14.44 4.66
C PRO A 115 -11.65 -13.53 3.98
N ALA A 116 -10.86 -14.12 3.11
CA ALA A 116 -9.82 -13.42 2.35
C ALA A 116 -9.73 -13.94 0.92
N LEU A 117 -9.16 -13.13 0.06
CA LEU A 117 -8.74 -13.55 -1.28
C LEU A 117 -7.21 -13.74 -1.26
N PRO A 118 -6.69 -14.83 -1.83
CA PRO A 118 -5.25 -14.95 -2.05
C PRO A 118 -4.81 -13.87 -3.03
N ASN A 119 -3.58 -13.41 -2.90
CA ASN A 119 -2.96 -12.66 -3.98
C ASN A 119 -2.36 -13.64 -5.00
N ASP A 120 -2.02 -13.13 -6.19
CA ASP A 120 -1.50 -13.97 -7.30
C ASP A 120 -0.13 -14.62 -7.00
N PHE A 121 0.52 -14.21 -5.91
CA PHE A 121 1.87 -14.64 -5.53
C PHE A 121 1.89 -15.55 -4.31
N PHE A 122 0.73 -15.79 -3.69
CA PHE A 122 0.62 -16.55 -2.46
C PHE A 122 -0.49 -17.60 -2.57
N SER A 123 -0.12 -18.86 -2.53
CA SER A 123 -1.05 -20.01 -2.55
C SER A 123 -0.89 -20.80 -1.24
N PRO A 124 -1.53 -20.33 -0.16
CA PRO A 124 -1.34 -20.92 1.16
C PRO A 124 -2.03 -22.28 1.28
N ALA A 125 -1.45 -23.16 2.10
CA ALA A 125 -2.10 -24.36 2.58
C ALA A 125 -2.80 -24.13 3.93
N VAL A 126 -3.78 -25.00 4.25
CA VAL A 126 -4.41 -25.03 5.57
C VAL A 126 -3.35 -25.28 6.64
N GLY A 127 -3.35 -24.49 7.70
CA GLY A 127 -2.38 -24.52 8.78
C GLY A 127 -1.20 -23.54 8.61
N GLU A 128 -1.01 -22.96 7.43
CA GLU A 128 0.05 -21.95 7.22
C GLU A 128 -0.32 -20.59 7.81
N ARG A 129 0.72 -19.83 8.16
CA ARG A 129 0.56 -18.45 8.63
C ARG A 129 0.37 -17.51 7.44
N ALA A 130 -0.59 -16.62 7.58
CA ALA A 130 -0.89 -15.59 6.60
C ALA A 130 -1.05 -14.23 7.26
N ALA A 131 -0.81 -13.17 6.51
CA ALA A 131 -1.15 -11.82 6.89
C ALA A 131 -2.27 -11.31 6.00
N LEU A 132 -3.35 -10.84 6.62
CA LEU A 132 -4.42 -10.14 5.93
C LEU A 132 -4.08 -8.65 5.84
N CYS A 133 -4.10 -8.13 4.64
CA CYS A 133 -3.86 -6.73 4.35
C CYS A 133 -5.21 -6.00 4.25
N LEU A 134 -5.49 -5.11 5.19
CA LEU A 134 -6.72 -4.33 5.22
C LEU A 134 -6.42 -2.84 5.11
N ARG A 135 -6.71 -2.25 3.96
CA ARG A 135 -6.56 -0.82 3.77
C ARG A 135 -7.59 -0.04 4.59
N PRO A 136 -7.19 0.97 5.41
CA PRO A 136 -8.11 1.70 6.28
C PRO A 136 -9.31 2.30 5.56
N GLN A 137 -9.11 2.81 4.36
CA GLN A 137 -10.18 3.41 3.54
C GLN A 137 -11.23 2.42 3.03
N ARG A 138 -10.97 1.11 3.13
CA ARG A 138 -11.94 0.04 2.79
C ARG A 138 -12.75 -0.41 3.99
N ILE A 139 -12.43 0.07 5.20
CA ILE A 139 -13.15 -0.22 6.43
C ILE A 139 -14.29 0.77 6.59
N ARG A 140 -15.49 0.30 6.93
CA ARG A 140 -16.67 1.11 7.18
C ARG A 140 -17.18 0.88 8.59
N TYR A 141 -17.76 1.92 9.20
CA TYR A 141 -18.48 1.80 10.45
C TYR A 141 -19.91 1.27 10.20
N GLY A 142 -20.41 0.49 11.15
CA GLY A 142 -21.75 -0.06 11.13
C GLY A 142 -21.83 -1.39 10.37
N ARG A 143 -23.01 -2.02 10.48
CA ARG A 143 -23.30 -3.29 9.82
C ARG A 143 -24.32 -3.05 8.74
N GLU A 144 -23.87 -3.10 7.49
CA GLU A 144 -24.76 -2.99 6.33
C GLU A 144 -24.87 -4.36 5.64
N PRO A 145 -26.05 -4.66 5.00
CA PRO A 145 -26.30 -5.96 4.38
C PRO A 145 -25.28 -6.35 3.30
N GLN A 146 -24.70 -5.36 2.62
CA GLN A 146 -23.70 -5.57 1.56
C GLN A 146 -22.30 -5.86 2.11
N HIS A 147 -22.05 -5.67 3.40
CA HIS A 147 -20.75 -5.97 3.97
C HIS A 147 -20.55 -7.48 4.07
N ARG A 148 -19.49 -7.98 3.47
CA ARG A 148 -19.13 -9.40 3.52
C ARG A 148 -18.79 -9.87 4.94
N MET A 149 -18.32 -8.93 5.77
CA MET A 149 -17.88 -9.22 7.13
C MET A 149 -18.04 -7.99 8.01
N ALA A 150 -18.38 -8.23 9.30
CA ALA A 150 -18.38 -7.22 10.34
C ALA A 150 -17.60 -7.71 11.55
N LEU A 151 -16.66 -6.91 12.01
CA LEU A 151 -15.87 -7.15 13.22
C LEU A 151 -16.33 -6.21 14.32
N LYS A 152 -16.42 -6.72 15.54
CA LYS A 152 -16.62 -5.89 16.73
C LYS A 152 -15.26 -5.44 17.25
N GLY A 153 -15.16 -4.17 17.63
CA GLY A 153 -13.95 -3.63 18.20
C GLY A 153 -14.24 -2.49 19.16
N ILE A 154 -13.26 -2.15 19.98
CA ILE A 154 -13.31 -1.05 20.94
C ILE A 154 -12.45 0.09 20.40
N ILE A 155 -13.03 1.28 20.29
CA ILE A 155 -12.28 2.48 19.90
C ILE A 155 -11.30 2.84 21.01
N ARG A 156 -10.02 2.85 20.72
CA ARG A 156 -8.94 3.23 21.64
C ARG A 156 -8.57 4.70 21.55
N SER A 157 -8.49 5.22 20.34
CA SER A 157 -8.21 6.66 20.11
C SER A 157 -8.92 7.17 18.87
N LYS A 158 -9.10 8.49 18.84
CA LYS A 158 -9.53 9.24 17.67
C LYS A 158 -8.65 10.48 17.55
N GLU A 159 -8.03 10.64 16.40
CA GLU A 159 -7.15 11.78 16.11
C GLU A 159 -7.61 12.45 14.82
N TYR A 160 -7.63 13.77 14.82
CA TYR A 160 -7.98 14.53 13.63
C TYR A 160 -6.72 15.05 12.95
N VAL A 161 -6.47 14.57 11.74
CA VAL A 161 -5.26 14.90 10.97
C VAL A 161 -5.66 15.37 9.57
N GLY A 162 -5.42 16.65 9.28
CA GLY A 162 -5.55 17.19 7.92
C GLY A 162 -6.92 16.99 7.25
N GLY A 163 -8.02 17.09 8.01
CA GLY A 163 -9.37 16.91 7.47
C GLY A 163 -9.89 15.46 7.54
N MET A 164 -9.06 14.50 7.97
CA MET A 164 -9.44 13.10 8.17
C MET A 164 -9.41 12.74 9.66
N GLN A 165 -10.32 11.85 10.07
CA GLN A 165 -10.31 11.29 11.41
C GLN A 165 -9.66 9.90 11.39
N HIS A 166 -8.49 9.79 12.02
CA HIS A 166 -7.85 8.51 12.27
C HIS A 166 -8.43 7.90 13.54
N THR A 167 -8.91 6.67 13.44
CA THR A 167 -9.50 5.95 14.56
C THR A 167 -8.78 4.63 14.76
N GLN A 168 -8.22 4.43 15.95
CA GLN A 168 -7.64 3.15 16.34
C GLN A 168 -8.70 2.29 17.00
N ILE A 169 -8.84 1.07 16.51
CA ILE A 169 -9.84 0.11 17.01
C ILE A 169 -9.10 -1.17 17.43
N ALA A 170 -9.25 -1.54 18.70
CA ALA A 170 -8.83 -2.86 19.16
C ALA A 170 -9.86 -3.90 18.74
N LEU A 171 -9.42 -4.95 18.07
CA LEU A 171 -10.23 -6.12 17.75
C LEU A 171 -10.02 -7.15 18.87
N ASN A 172 -11.06 -7.39 19.65
CA ASN A 172 -11.09 -8.22 20.87
C ASN A 172 -10.32 -7.63 22.07
N ASP A 173 -10.80 -7.94 23.28
CA ASP A 173 -10.12 -7.64 24.54
C ASP A 173 -8.91 -8.59 24.72
N ALA A 174 -7.86 -8.38 23.98
CA ALA A 174 -6.59 -9.03 24.18
C ALA A 174 -5.51 -7.97 24.43
#